data_c62b8195f7915a33502dcacad46f6b21
#
_entry.id   c62b8195f7915a33502dcacad46f6b21
#
_cell.length_a   1.000
_cell.length_b   1.000
_cell.length_c   1.000
_cell.angle_alpha   90.00
_cell.angle_beta   90.00
_cell.angle_gamma   90.00
#
_symmetry.space_group_name_H-M   'P 1'
#
loop_
_entity.id
_entity.type
_entity.pdbx_description
1 polymer ?
#
loop_
_entity_poly.entity_id
_entity_poly.type
_entity_poly.pdbx_seq_one_letter_code
_entity_poly.pdbx_strand_id
1 'polypeptide(L)'
;MQNLNQALKYLKKHLLTLLFISVLIGCNHKKNLKTSEENEVSKFTQKQQDSLIEVHLKNGAWAHDTYSQEWQKEIDKGLKKDSTVAYFWQQKAMPLFKQSKYELGMPFIDKAVKYNPKRWQDYRAFIKCIFSKQYKDAIVDFRNYQDQYGYGFVMDHSYNFYIALSYLQLNEFEKAEGIFEKDYHKTIQENKEGWLHHLDLFYYGISKYEQKKYEEALELFDKALEIYPQFSDVQYYKAKILYKLGKPNEGQSIYKDAKENADKGYSINEDNAIYERYPYQVRWP
;
A
#
# COMPACT_ATOMS: atom_id res chain seq x y z
N MET A 1 -62.46 20.86 22.65
CA MET A 1 -60.98 21.01 22.61
C MET A 1 -60.23 20.27 23.74
N GLN A 2 -60.79 20.07 24.91
CA GLN A 2 -60.14 19.36 26.04
C GLN A 2 -59.90 17.85 25.76
N ASN A 3 -60.85 17.16 25.13
CA ASN A 3 -60.71 15.71 24.85
C ASN A 3 -59.65 15.35 23.81
N LEU A 4 -59.35 16.25 22.87
CA LEU A 4 -58.32 16.01 21.84
C LEU A 4 -56.91 16.07 22.44
N ASN A 5 -56.69 17.00 23.37
CA ASN A 5 -55.41 17.16 24.05
C ASN A 5 -55.08 15.99 25.02
N GLN A 6 -56.11 15.36 25.61
CA GLN A 6 -55.92 14.16 26.44
C GLN A 6 -55.55 12.95 25.56
N ALA A 7 -56.20 12.76 24.42
CA ALA A 7 -55.88 11.68 23.47
C ALA A 7 -54.46 11.80 22.90
N LEU A 8 -54.04 13.00 22.56
CA LEU A 8 -52.68 13.26 22.09
C LEU A 8 -51.57 13.01 23.13
N LYS A 9 -51.85 13.32 24.41
CA LYS A 9 -50.96 12.97 25.53
C LYS A 9 -50.82 11.47 25.75
N TYR A 10 -51.95 10.74 25.63
CA TYR A 10 -51.91 9.24 25.72
C TYR A 10 -51.18 8.63 24.55
N LEU A 11 -51.37 9.09 23.32
CA LEU A 11 -50.69 8.60 22.13
C LEU A 11 -49.14 8.84 22.21
N LYS A 12 -48.73 10.03 22.67
CA LYS A 12 -47.32 10.35 22.87
C LYS A 12 -46.66 9.46 23.96
N LYS A 13 -47.37 9.15 25.03
CA LYS A 13 -46.87 8.31 26.14
C LYS A 13 -46.69 6.85 25.69
N HIS A 14 -47.60 6.32 24.88
CA HIS A 14 -47.46 4.95 24.34
C HIS A 14 -46.49 4.86 23.17
N LEU A 15 -46.31 5.92 22.37
CA LEU A 15 -45.27 5.97 21.34
C LEU A 15 -43.86 5.99 21.94
N LEU A 16 -43.65 6.73 23.04
CA LEU A 16 -42.38 6.72 23.77
C LEU A 16 -42.06 5.37 24.43
N THR A 17 -43.06 4.68 24.95
CA THR A 17 -42.86 3.33 25.54
C THR A 17 -42.56 2.26 24.47
N LEU A 18 -43.16 2.32 23.31
CA LEU A 18 -42.87 1.45 22.18
C LEU A 18 -41.47 1.69 21.60
N LEU A 19 -41.01 2.97 21.55
CA LEU A 19 -39.63 3.29 21.13
C LEU A 19 -38.57 2.77 22.15
N PHE A 20 -38.89 2.80 23.45
CA PHE A 20 -37.99 2.26 24.49
C PHE A 20 -37.90 0.72 24.50
N ILE A 21 -38.98 0.05 24.12
CA ILE A 21 -39.01 -1.43 24.04
C ILE A 21 -38.28 -1.93 22.82
N SER A 22 -38.31 -1.18 21.68
CA SER A 22 -37.56 -1.54 20.47
C SER A 22 -36.04 -1.35 20.62
N VAL A 23 -35.58 -0.44 21.51
CA VAL A 23 -34.14 -0.25 21.82
C VAL A 23 -33.60 -1.33 22.75
N LEU A 24 -34.44 -1.95 23.59
CA LEU A 24 -34.02 -3.01 24.52
C LEU A 24 -34.00 -4.42 23.89
N ILE A 25 -34.68 -4.63 22.76
CA ILE A 25 -34.67 -5.91 22.04
C ILE A 25 -33.49 -5.98 21.04
N GLY A 26 -32.89 -4.83 20.66
CA GLY A 26 -31.74 -4.75 19.74
C GLY A 26 -30.38 -5.11 20.36
N CYS A 27 -30.27 -5.28 21.68
CA CYS A 27 -28.97 -5.45 22.37
C CYS A 27 -28.62 -6.86 22.83
N ASN A 28 -29.33 -7.91 22.42
CA ASN A 28 -29.03 -9.27 22.89
C ASN A 28 -28.86 -10.33 21.79
N HIS A 29 -28.33 -9.92 20.61
CA HIS A 29 -27.82 -10.86 19.62
C HIS A 29 -26.32 -10.62 19.36
N LYS A 30 -25.51 -10.55 20.43
CA LYS A 30 -24.14 -11.02 20.33
C LYS A 30 -24.19 -12.54 20.19
N LYS A 31 -24.46 -13.02 18.99
CA LYS A 31 -23.98 -14.34 18.59
C LYS A 31 -22.47 -14.29 18.77
N ASN A 32 -22.00 -15.01 19.78
CA ASN A 32 -20.63 -15.46 19.84
C ASN A 32 -20.37 -16.35 18.62
N LEU A 33 -20.13 -15.75 17.48
CA LEU A 33 -19.34 -16.34 16.42
C LEU A 33 -17.86 -16.22 16.85
N LYS A 34 -17.51 -16.93 17.94
CA LYS A 34 -16.22 -17.57 18.03
C LYS A 34 -16.28 -18.74 17.04
N THR A 35 -16.18 -18.47 15.75
CA THR A 35 -15.50 -19.38 14.88
C THR A 35 -14.06 -19.36 15.38
N SER A 36 -13.70 -20.33 16.21
CA SER A 36 -12.33 -20.80 16.27
C SER A 36 -12.02 -21.16 14.83
N GLU A 37 -11.41 -20.23 14.07
CA GLU A 37 -10.65 -20.60 12.89
C GLU A 37 -9.53 -21.48 13.44
N GLU A 38 -9.78 -22.79 13.52
CA GLU A 38 -8.72 -23.76 13.69
C GLU A 38 -7.71 -23.44 12.60
N ASN A 39 -6.48 -23.12 12.99
CA ASN A 39 -5.38 -22.95 12.04
C ASN A 39 -5.28 -24.27 11.29
N GLU A 40 -5.80 -24.28 10.07
CA GLU A 40 -5.78 -25.44 9.19
C GLU A 40 -4.31 -25.76 8.94
N VAL A 41 -3.83 -26.80 9.64
CA VAL A 41 -2.45 -27.26 9.51
C VAL A 41 -2.38 -28.20 8.32
N SER A 42 -1.39 -28.04 7.48
CA SER A 42 -1.18 -28.92 6.33
C SER A 42 -1.02 -30.37 6.76
N LYS A 43 -1.67 -31.28 6.02
CA LYS A 43 -1.46 -32.71 6.13
C LYS A 43 -0.20 -33.18 5.37
N PHE A 44 0.41 -32.28 4.58
CA PHE A 44 1.56 -32.55 3.74
C PHE A 44 2.84 -32.06 4.42
N THR A 45 3.92 -32.80 4.26
CA THR A 45 5.28 -32.37 4.61
C THR A 45 5.71 -31.25 3.67
N GLN A 46 6.72 -30.45 4.05
CA GLN A 46 7.28 -29.41 3.19
C GLN A 46 7.71 -29.96 1.83
N LYS A 47 8.38 -31.13 1.79
CA LYS A 47 8.78 -31.77 0.54
C LYS A 47 7.59 -32.12 -0.37
N GLN A 48 6.48 -32.52 0.21
CA GLN A 48 5.25 -32.78 -0.57
C GLN A 48 4.62 -31.48 -1.09
N GLN A 49 4.61 -30.43 -0.28
CA GLN A 49 4.17 -29.08 -0.73
C GLN A 49 5.06 -28.55 -1.85
N ASP A 50 6.38 -28.72 -1.75
CA ASP A 50 7.33 -28.34 -2.81
C ASP A 50 7.06 -29.11 -4.10
N SER A 51 6.71 -30.38 -4.01
CA SER A 51 6.32 -31.19 -5.17
C SER A 51 5.01 -30.69 -5.80
N LEU A 52 4.04 -30.24 -5.00
CA LEU A 52 2.81 -29.64 -5.52
C LEU A 52 3.10 -28.31 -6.23
N ILE A 53 3.99 -27.48 -5.68
CA ILE A 53 4.45 -26.23 -6.30
C ILE A 53 5.13 -26.54 -7.65
N GLU A 54 5.99 -27.53 -7.69
CA GLU A 54 6.67 -27.93 -8.92
C GLU A 54 5.67 -28.33 -10.01
N VAL A 55 4.68 -29.15 -9.67
CA VAL A 55 3.70 -29.67 -10.65
C VAL A 55 2.70 -28.60 -11.08
N HIS A 56 2.06 -27.90 -10.11
CA HIS A 56 0.91 -27.05 -10.42
C HIS A 56 1.26 -25.57 -10.64
N LEU A 57 2.44 -25.14 -10.20
CA LEU A 57 2.89 -23.78 -10.43
C LEU A 57 3.95 -23.75 -11.54
N LYS A 58 5.13 -24.32 -11.32
CA LYS A 58 6.26 -24.19 -12.24
C LYS A 58 6.02 -24.89 -13.59
N ASN A 59 5.57 -26.15 -13.55
CA ASN A 59 5.24 -26.92 -14.75
C ASN A 59 3.76 -26.81 -15.15
N GLY A 60 2.93 -26.13 -14.33
CA GLY A 60 1.52 -25.88 -14.55
C GLY A 60 1.24 -24.44 -14.95
N ALA A 61 0.91 -23.59 -13.95
CA ALA A 61 0.49 -22.22 -14.21
C ALA A 61 1.49 -21.41 -15.03
N TRP A 62 2.79 -21.52 -14.75
CA TRP A 62 3.83 -20.75 -15.46
C TRP A 62 4.03 -21.16 -16.93
N ALA A 63 3.43 -22.27 -17.37
CA ALA A 63 3.39 -22.63 -18.78
C ALA A 63 2.30 -21.87 -19.58
N HIS A 64 1.46 -21.09 -18.89
CA HIS A 64 0.37 -20.34 -19.48
C HIS A 64 0.60 -18.82 -19.32
N ASP A 65 -0.13 -18.03 -20.10
CA ASP A 65 -0.16 -16.58 -19.92
C ASP A 65 -0.64 -16.23 -18.50
N THR A 66 0.07 -15.29 -17.85
CA THR A 66 -0.17 -14.91 -16.45
C THR A 66 -1.62 -14.44 -16.20
N TYR A 67 -2.27 -13.87 -17.22
CA TYR A 67 -3.62 -13.32 -17.11
C TYR A 67 -4.70 -14.29 -17.57
N SER A 68 -4.33 -15.50 -17.99
CA SER A 68 -5.25 -16.51 -18.52
C SER A 68 -6.06 -17.21 -17.43
N GLN A 69 -7.17 -17.82 -17.85
CA GLN A 69 -7.93 -18.69 -16.96
C GLN A 69 -7.18 -20.00 -16.67
N GLU A 70 -6.35 -20.44 -17.58
CA GLU A 70 -5.53 -21.65 -17.45
C GLU A 70 -4.55 -21.49 -16.28
N TRP A 71 -3.88 -20.33 -16.14
CA TRP A 71 -3.09 -20.00 -14.97
C TRP A 71 -3.86 -20.22 -13.66
N GLN A 72 -5.05 -19.63 -13.57
CA GLN A 72 -5.88 -19.76 -12.37
C GLN A 72 -6.32 -21.20 -12.11
N LYS A 73 -6.69 -21.93 -13.15
CA LYS A 73 -7.13 -23.34 -13.04
C LYS A 73 -6.03 -24.27 -12.57
N GLU A 74 -4.78 -24.07 -13.03
CA GLU A 74 -3.65 -24.90 -12.59
C GLU A 74 -3.35 -24.66 -11.10
N ILE A 75 -3.39 -23.41 -10.64
CA ILE A 75 -3.25 -23.10 -9.22
C ILE A 75 -4.39 -23.73 -8.40
N ASP A 76 -5.63 -23.68 -8.88
CA ASP A 76 -6.78 -24.29 -8.20
C ASP A 76 -6.64 -25.82 -8.07
N LYS A 77 -6.00 -26.50 -9.02
CA LYS A 77 -5.68 -27.93 -8.88
C LYS A 77 -4.72 -28.17 -7.71
N GLY A 78 -3.68 -27.33 -7.55
CA GLY A 78 -2.77 -27.39 -6.43
C GLY A 78 -3.48 -27.13 -5.10
N LEU A 79 -4.28 -26.07 -5.02
CA LEU A 79 -5.06 -25.69 -3.84
C LEU A 79 -6.10 -26.76 -3.42
N LYS A 80 -6.66 -27.52 -4.37
CA LYS A 80 -7.53 -28.67 -4.07
C LYS A 80 -6.78 -29.81 -3.39
N LYS A 81 -5.47 -29.94 -3.62
CA LYS A 81 -4.63 -30.94 -2.94
C LYS A 81 -4.26 -30.47 -1.53
N ASP A 82 -3.76 -29.23 -1.43
CA ASP A 82 -3.38 -28.60 -0.16
C ASP A 82 -3.67 -27.10 -0.21
N SER A 83 -4.75 -26.70 0.47
CA SER A 83 -5.17 -25.29 0.57
C SER A 83 -4.25 -24.44 1.47
N THR A 84 -3.32 -25.05 2.18
CA THR A 84 -2.40 -24.35 3.11
C THR A 84 -1.12 -23.89 2.43
N VAL A 85 -0.89 -24.21 1.16
CA VAL A 85 0.27 -23.74 0.40
C VAL A 85 0.15 -22.25 0.10
N ALA A 86 0.73 -21.42 0.96
CA ALA A 86 0.65 -19.96 0.89
C ALA A 86 1.08 -19.39 -0.48
N TYR A 87 2.08 -20.00 -1.13
CA TYR A 87 2.58 -19.54 -2.42
C TYR A 87 1.53 -19.62 -3.53
N PHE A 88 0.68 -20.64 -3.54
CA PHE A 88 -0.42 -20.71 -4.51
C PHE A 88 -1.37 -19.52 -4.37
N TRP A 89 -1.71 -19.13 -3.14
CA TRP A 89 -2.57 -17.99 -2.89
C TRP A 89 -1.97 -16.66 -3.37
N GLN A 90 -0.66 -16.46 -3.13
CA GLN A 90 0.04 -15.28 -3.64
C GLN A 90 0.06 -15.28 -5.18
N GLN A 91 0.37 -16.40 -5.82
CA GLN A 91 0.40 -16.52 -7.28
C GLN A 91 -1.01 -16.38 -7.91
N LYS A 92 -2.05 -16.70 -7.16
CA LYS A 92 -3.44 -16.46 -7.57
C LYS A 92 -3.80 -14.97 -7.49
N ALA A 93 -3.28 -14.25 -6.50
CA ALA A 93 -3.51 -12.82 -6.28
C ALA A 93 -2.76 -11.92 -7.26
N MET A 94 -1.49 -12.24 -7.56
CA MET A 94 -0.57 -11.38 -8.29
C MET A 94 -1.10 -10.92 -9.67
N PRO A 95 -1.65 -11.77 -10.54
CA PRO A 95 -2.20 -11.32 -11.82
C PRO A 95 -3.38 -10.36 -11.67
N LEU A 96 -4.15 -10.49 -10.58
CA LEU A 96 -5.30 -9.62 -10.32
C LEU A 96 -4.84 -8.22 -9.94
N PHE A 97 -3.78 -8.10 -9.13
CA PHE A 97 -3.19 -6.80 -8.80
C PHE A 97 -2.66 -6.09 -10.04
N LYS A 98 -1.94 -6.81 -10.90
CA LYS A 98 -1.42 -6.27 -12.17
C LYS A 98 -2.51 -5.87 -13.18
N GLN A 99 -3.76 -6.31 -12.97
CA GLN A 99 -4.94 -5.94 -13.74
C GLN A 99 -5.84 -4.93 -13.01
N SER A 100 -5.38 -4.31 -11.94
CA SER A 100 -6.16 -3.37 -11.10
C SER A 100 -7.43 -3.99 -10.48
N LYS A 101 -7.50 -5.32 -10.35
CA LYS A 101 -8.62 -6.07 -9.77
C LYS A 101 -8.40 -6.32 -8.28
N TYR A 102 -8.23 -5.23 -7.51
CA TYR A 102 -7.78 -5.28 -6.11
C TYR A 102 -8.75 -6.01 -5.20
N GLU A 103 -10.06 -5.75 -5.33
CA GLU A 103 -11.10 -6.41 -4.52
C GLU A 103 -11.09 -7.94 -4.68
N LEU A 104 -10.76 -8.44 -5.87
CA LEU A 104 -10.64 -9.87 -6.13
C LEU A 104 -9.31 -10.44 -5.65
N GLY A 105 -8.23 -9.66 -5.71
CA GLY A 105 -6.89 -10.10 -5.34
C GLY A 105 -6.65 -10.12 -3.82
N MET A 106 -7.19 -9.14 -3.07
CA MET A 106 -6.96 -9.01 -1.64
C MET A 106 -7.34 -10.25 -0.82
N PRO A 107 -8.50 -10.92 -1.01
CA PRO A 107 -8.83 -12.14 -0.28
C PRO A 107 -7.82 -13.28 -0.49
N PHE A 108 -7.15 -13.34 -1.64
CA PHE A 108 -6.15 -14.36 -1.90
C PHE A 108 -4.82 -14.05 -1.20
N ILE A 109 -4.36 -12.79 -1.21
CA ILE A 109 -3.15 -12.46 -0.48
C ILE A 109 -3.35 -12.56 1.04
N ASP A 110 -4.54 -12.31 1.57
CA ASP A 110 -4.89 -12.54 2.97
C ASP A 110 -4.73 -14.02 3.35
N LYS A 111 -5.12 -14.95 2.47
CA LYS A 111 -4.87 -16.38 2.66
C LYS A 111 -3.39 -16.73 2.62
N ALA A 112 -2.61 -16.11 1.74
CA ALA A 112 -1.16 -16.30 1.73
C ALA A 112 -0.54 -15.89 3.07
N VAL A 113 -0.95 -14.73 3.62
CA VAL A 113 -0.51 -14.27 4.94
C VAL A 113 -0.98 -15.20 6.05
N LYS A 114 -2.25 -15.66 6.02
CA LYS A 114 -2.79 -16.62 7.01
C LYS A 114 -1.91 -17.86 7.14
N TYR A 115 -1.45 -18.42 6.03
CA TYR A 115 -0.67 -19.67 6.03
C TYR A 115 0.84 -19.46 6.15
N ASN A 116 1.36 -18.29 5.77
CA ASN A 116 2.79 -17.96 5.96
C ASN A 116 2.99 -16.43 6.14
N PRO A 117 2.70 -15.90 7.35
CA PRO A 117 2.82 -14.48 7.62
C PRO A 117 4.25 -13.97 7.47
N LYS A 118 5.26 -14.75 7.88
CA LYS A 118 6.68 -14.37 7.76
C LYS A 118 7.11 -14.13 6.31
N ARG A 119 6.49 -14.81 5.33
CA ARG A 119 6.85 -14.67 3.92
C ARG A 119 6.00 -13.64 3.17
N TRP A 120 4.76 -13.38 3.62
CA TRP A 120 3.80 -12.67 2.78
C TRP A 120 3.15 -11.42 3.40
N GLN A 121 3.34 -11.14 4.69
CA GLN A 121 2.69 -10.00 5.32
C GLN A 121 3.30 -8.66 4.87
N ASP A 122 4.62 -8.58 4.75
CA ASP A 122 5.32 -7.42 4.20
C ASP A 122 4.96 -7.17 2.72
N TYR A 123 4.86 -8.25 1.93
CA TYR A 123 4.38 -8.16 0.55
C TYR A 123 2.93 -7.68 0.48
N ARG A 124 2.03 -8.17 1.36
CA ARG A 124 0.66 -7.66 1.45
C ARG A 124 0.63 -6.18 1.83
N ALA A 125 1.47 -5.76 2.75
CA ALA A 125 1.60 -4.36 3.13
C ALA A 125 2.03 -3.48 1.94
N PHE A 126 3.00 -3.94 1.15
CA PHE A 126 3.39 -3.30 -0.11
C PHE A 126 2.21 -3.20 -1.08
N ILE A 127 1.46 -4.28 -1.31
CA ILE A 127 0.26 -4.29 -2.16
C ILE A 127 -0.79 -3.28 -1.65
N LYS A 128 -1.01 -3.22 -0.34
CA LYS A 128 -1.92 -2.24 0.26
C LYS A 128 -1.46 -0.81 0.03
N CYS A 129 -0.16 -0.54 0.12
CA CYS A 129 0.40 0.80 -0.09
C CYS A 129 0.34 1.21 -1.57
N ILE A 130 0.91 0.41 -2.47
CA ILE A 130 1.12 0.80 -3.87
C ILE A 130 -0.08 0.50 -4.75
N PHE A 131 -0.71 -0.67 -4.62
CA PHE A 131 -1.78 -1.10 -5.51
C PHE A 131 -3.17 -0.69 -5.02
N SER A 132 -3.62 -1.21 -3.89
CA SER A 132 -5.00 -1.00 -3.42
C SER A 132 -5.22 0.30 -2.64
N LYS A 133 -4.18 1.10 -2.39
CA LYS A 133 -4.22 2.41 -1.71
C LYS A 133 -4.85 2.36 -0.30
N GLN A 134 -4.72 1.24 0.39
CA GLN A 134 -5.19 1.02 1.76
C GLN A 134 -4.10 1.43 2.76
N TYR A 135 -3.75 2.72 2.78
CA TYR A 135 -2.57 3.24 3.48
C TYR A 135 -2.55 2.98 4.99
N LYS A 136 -3.70 3.11 5.67
CA LYS A 136 -3.79 2.81 7.11
C LYS A 136 -3.48 1.35 7.40
N ASP A 137 -4.02 0.45 6.60
CA ASP A 137 -3.82 -0.99 6.77
C ASP A 137 -2.40 -1.41 6.35
N ALA A 138 -1.80 -0.72 5.38
CA ALA A 138 -0.39 -0.91 5.01
C ALA A 138 0.54 -0.57 6.19
N ILE A 139 0.32 0.58 6.85
CA ILE A 139 1.09 0.98 8.03
C ILE A 139 0.98 -0.07 9.14
N VAL A 140 -0.25 -0.57 9.41
CA VAL A 140 -0.48 -1.59 10.43
C VAL A 140 0.27 -2.89 10.10
N ASP A 141 0.15 -3.37 8.86
CA ASP A 141 0.84 -4.59 8.43
C ASP A 141 2.36 -4.47 8.52
N PHE A 142 2.95 -3.36 8.04
CA PHE A 142 4.39 -3.14 8.14
C PHE A 142 4.88 -3.06 9.58
N ARG A 143 4.19 -2.33 10.46
CA ARG A 143 4.58 -2.23 11.87
C ARG A 143 4.49 -3.57 12.58
N ASN A 144 3.38 -4.29 12.41
CA ASN A 144 3.23 -5.63 13.00
C ASN A 144 4.32 -6.58 12.48
N TYR A 145 4.72 -6.44 11.21
CA TYR A 145 5.79 -7.25 10.66
C TYR A 145 7.14 -6.89 11.27
N GLN A 146 7.45 -5.58 11.40
CA GLN A 146 8.68 -5.12 12.05
C GLN A 146 8.77 -5.56 13.52
N ASP A 147 7.65 -5.51 14.25
CA ASP A 147 7.60 -5.92 15.66
C ASP A 147 7.88 -7.42 15.82
N GLN A 148 7.43 -8.24 14.87
CA GLN A 148 7.58 -9.70 14.94
C GLN A 148 8.89 -10.22 14.33
N TYR A 149 9.34 -9.62 13.24
CA TYR A 149 10.42 -10.15 12.40
C TYR A 149 11.61 -9.20 12.22
N GLY A 150 11.50 -7.98 12.75
CA GLY A 150 12.55 -6.96 12.66
C GLY A 150 12.46 -6.07 11.42
N TYR A 151 13.40 -5.14 11.35
CA TYR A 151 13.53 -4.22 10.21
C TYR A 151 13.98 -4.95 8.96
N GLY A 152 13.49 -4.52 7.80
CA GLY A 152 13.85 -5.13 6.52
C GLY A 152 13.32 -4.36 5.32
N PHE A 153 13.31 -5.05 4.18
CA PHE A 153 12.98 -4.50 2.88
C PHE A 153 11.98 -5.42 2.16
N VAL A 154 11.18 -4.82 1.31
CA VAL A 154 10.33 -5.51 0.34
C VAL A 154 10.30 -4.70 -0.96
N MET A 155 10.40 -5.35 -2.13
CA MET A 155 10.36 -4.66 -3.43
C MET A 155 11.30 -3.43 -3.46
N ASP A 156 12.57 -3.64 -3.15
CA ASP A 156 13.70 -2.71 -3.23
C ASP A 156 13.72 -1.55 -2.20
N HIS A 157 12.63 -1.33 -1.45
CA HIS A 157 12.57 -0.30 -0.41
C HIS A 157 12.36 -0.85 0.99
N SER A 158 12.78 -0.05 1.99
CA SER A 158 12.59 -0.37 3.40
C SER A 158 11.11 -0.34 3.79
N TYR A 159 10.74 -1.05 4.84
CA TYR A 159 9.38 -0.94 5.39
C TYR A 159 9.06 0.49 5.83
N ASN A 160 10.04 1.23 6.36
CA ASN A 160 9.91 2.62 6.74
C ASN A 160 9.56 3.52 5.55
N PHE A 161 10.16 3.28 4.38
CA PHE A 161 9.82 3.99 3.15
C PHE A 161 8.32 3.89 2.84
N TYR A 162 7.75 2.70 2.84
CA TYR A 162 6.32 2.51 2.55
C TYR A 162 5.41 3.05 3.65
N ILE A 163 5.84 2.98 4.92
CA ILE A 163 5.12 3.61 6.03
C ILE A 163 5.08 5.13 5.86
N ALA A 164 6.22 5.76 5.56
CA ALA A 164 6.31 7.19 5.34
C ALA A 164 5.52 7.63 4.09
N LEU A 165 5.60 6.86 3.01
CA LEU A 165 4.81 7.07 1.80
C LEU A 165 3.30 6.98 2.08
N SER A 166 2.89 6.04 2.92
CA SER A 166 1.50 5.92 3.36
C SER A 166 1.06 7.13 4.19
N TYR A 167 1.91 7.65 5.08
CA TYR A 167 1.61 8.88 5.82
C TYR A 167 1.50 10.11 4.91
N LEU A 168 2.33 10.24 3.87
CA LEU A 168 2.16 11.30 2.86
C LEU A 168 0.78 11.27 2.24
N GLN A 169 0.29 10.08 1.90
CA GLN A 169 -1.02 9.91 1.28
C GLN A 169 -2.20 10.12 2.26
N LEU A 170 -1.93 10.05 3.57
CA LEU A 170 -2.89 10.38 4.63
C LEU A 170 -2.83 11.85 5.06
N ASN A 171 -2.02 12.69 4.40
CA ASN A 171 -1.71 14.07 4.75
C ASN A 171 -1.10 14.24 6.15
N GLU A 172 -0.43 13.20 6.65
CA GLU A 172 0.30 13.22 7.92
C GLU A 172 1.79 13.52 7.64
N PHE A 173 2.05 14.70 7.07
CA PHE A 173 3.33 15.08 6.48
C PHE A 173 4.48 15.11 7.48
N GLU A 174 4.24 15.57 8.73
CA GLU A 174 5.23 15.60 9.80
C GLU A 174 5.66 14.18 10.21
N LYS A 175 4.74 13.22 10.22
CA LYS A 175 5.07 11.81 10.50
C LYS A 175 5.91 11.20 9.38
N ALA A 176 5.56 11.49 8.14
CA ALA A 176 6.34 11.05 6.99
C ALA A 176 7.75 11.63 7.03
N GLU A 177 7.87 12.94 7.25
CA GLU A 177 9.14 13.64 7.37
C GLU A 177 10.02 13.02 8.45
N GLY A 178 9.51 12.83 9.68
CA GLY A 178 10.29 12.27 10.78
C GLY A 178 10.82 10.85 10.53
N ILE A 179 10.13 10.04 9.72
CA ILE A 179 10.62 8.72 9.32
C ILE A 179 11.73 8.85 8.27
N PHE A 180 11.52 9.63 7.21
CA PHE A 180 12.54 9.86 6.18
C PHE A 180 13.79 10.50 6.74
N GLU A 181 13.64 11.52 7.61
CA GLU A 181 14.75 12.21 8.27
C GLU A 181 15.61 11.24 9.09
N LYS A 182 14.95 10.38 9.88
CA LYS A 182 15.65 9.38 10.69
C LYS A 182 16.43 8.39 9.83
N ASP A 183 15.82 7.86 8.77
CA ASP A 183 16.47 6.91 7.88
C ASP A 183 17.60 7.59 7.09
N TYR A 184 17.41 8.82 6.62
CA TYR A 184 18.44 9.62 5.95
C TYR A 184 19.66 9.84 6.89
N HIS A 185 19.45 10.35 8.10
CA HIS A 185 20.54 10.60 9.05
C HIS A 185 21.26 9.30 9.44
N LYS A 186 20.55 8.20 9.62
CA LYS A 186 21.15 6.90 9.88
C LYS A 186 22.09 6.49 8.74
N THR A 187 21.64 6.63 7.50
CA THR A 187 22.44 6.28 6.31
C THR A 187 23.72 7.13 6.25
N ILE A 188 23.63 8.44 6.51
CA ILE A 188 24.80 9.34 6.55
C ILE A 188 25.74 8.96 7.69
N GLN A 189 25.24 8.74 8.92
CA GLN A 189 26.05 8.39 10.09
C GLN A 189 26.79 7.04 9.92
N GLU A 190 26.22 6.12 9.17
CA GLU A 190 26.84 4.84 8.86
C GLU A 190 27.87 4.94 7.70
N ASN A 191 28.19 6.14 7.20
CA ASN A 191 29.00 6.39 6.01
C ASN A 191 28.53 5.64 4.76
N LYS A 192 27.23 5.53 4.59
CA LYS A 192 26.58 4.82 3.49
C LYS A 192 25.89 5.78 2.51
N GLU A 193 26.46 6.96 2.27
CA GLU A 193 25.87 7.97 1.37
C GLU A 193 25.59 7.41 -0.03
N GLY A 194 26.46 6.54 -0.54
CA GLY A 194 26.23 5.85 -1.82
C GLY A 194 25.05 4.87 -1.85
N TRP A 195 24.38 4.67 -0.71
CA TRP A 195 23.17 3.85 -0.59
C TRP A 195 21.89 4.70 -0.56
N LEU A 196 22.02 6.02 -0.59
CA LEU A 196 20.85 6.90 -0.71
C LEU A 196 20.19 6.66 -2.07
N HIS A 197 18.91 6.33 -2.03
CA HIS A 197 18.14 6.12 -3.24
C HIS A 197 17.44 7.43 -3.66
N HIS A 198 17.46 7.75 -4.94
CA HIS A 198 16.85 8.98 -5.46
C HIS A 198 15.36 9.10 -5.10
N LEU A 199 14.66 7.98 -4.99
CA LEU A 199 13.23 7.97 -4.66
C LEU A 199 12.99 8.26 -3.16
N ASP A 200 13.88 7.81 -2.26
CA ASP A 200 13.82 8.16 -0.84
C ASP A 200 14.00 9.68 -0.64
N LEU A 201 14.99 10.26 -1.33
CA LEU A 201 15.23 11.70 -1.33
C LEU A 201 14.05 12.48 -1.94
N PHE A 202 13.46 11.97 -3.01
CA PHE A 202 12.28 12.56 -3.61
C PHE A 202 11.12 12.64 -2.61
N TYR A 203 10.74 11.54 -1.98
CA TYR A 203 9.61 11.54 -1.04
C TYR A 203 9.92 12.28 0.26
N TYR A 204 11.17 12.28 0.70
CA TYR A 204 11.57 13.16 1.80
C TYR A 204 11.40 14.64 1.40
N GLY A 205 11.83 15.02 0.21
CA GLY A 205 11.59 16.35 -0.35
C GLY A 205 10.10 16.68 -0.50
N ILE A 206 9.28 15.72 -0.92
CA ILE A 206 7.81 15.87 -0.97
C ILE A 206 7.23 16.15 0.42
N SER A 207 7.70 15.47 1.48
CA SER A 207 7.23 15.73 2.83
C SER A 207 7.50 17.16 3.30
N LYS A 208 8.66 17.72 2.90
CA LYS A 208 9.01 19.12 3.13
C LYS A 208 8.17 20.07 2.25
N TYR A 209 7.98 19.73 0.99
CA TYR A 209 7.17 20.50 0.03
C TYR A 209 5.73 20.70 0.52
N GLU A 210 5.08 19.66 0.98
CA GLU A 210 3.70 19.72 1.49
C GLU A 210 3.57 20.60 2.74
N GLN A 211 4.62 20.68 3.53
CA GLN A 211 4.71 21.57 4.70
C GLN A 211 5.20 22.99 4.34
N LYS A 212 5.39 23.30 3.06
CA LYS A 212 5.90 24.59 2.55
C LYS A 212 7.32 24.94 3.01
N LYS A 213 8.09 23.94 3.44
CA LYS A 213 9.54 24.05 3.74
C LYS A 213 10.31 23.99 2.42
N TYR A 214 10.14 25.01 1.57
CA TYR A 214 10.53 24.95 0.15
C TYR A 214 12.04 24.87 -0.04
N GLU A 215 12.82 25.59 0.73
CA GLU A 215 14.28 25.59 0.65
C GLU A 215 14.83 24.20 0.99
N GLU A 216 14.36 23.60 2.08
CA GLU A 216 14.74 22.24 2.48
C GLU A 216 14.32 21.18 1.43
N ALA A 217 13.13 21.36 0.85
CA ALA A 217 12.67 20.47 -0.24
C ALA A 217 13.58 20.58 -1.47
N LEU A 218 14.02 21.78 -1.84
CA LEU A 218 14.94 21.99 -2.97
C LEU A 218 16.29 21.30 -2.75
N GLU A 219 16.86 21.38 -1.55
CA GLU A 219 18.12 20.69 -1.23
C GLU A 219 18.01 19.15 -1.42
N LEU A 220 16.89 18.58 -0.99
CA LEU A 220 16.63 17.13 -1.17
C LEU A 220 16.39 16.76 -2.62
N PHE A 221 15.69 17.62 -3.37
CA PHE A 221 15.47 17.43 -4.81
C PHE A 221 16.77 17.55 -5.60
N ASP A 222 17.66 18.45 -5.20
CA ASP A 222 18.98 18.59 -5.83
C ASP A 222 19.80 17.31 -5.62
N LYS A 223 19.84 16.77 -4.40
CA LYS A 223 20.50 15.50 -4.11
C LYS A 223 19.87 14.32 -4.89
N ALA A 224 18.55 14.29 -5.04
CA ALA A 224 17.89 13.27 -5.86
C ALA A 224 18.33 13.37 -7.35
N LEU A 225 18.49 14.59 -7.86
CA LEU A 225 18.95 14.85 -9.24
C LEU A 225 20.45 14.60 -9.42
N GLU A 226 21.29 14.67 -8.39
CA GLU A 226 22.68 14.22 -8.45
C GLU A 226 22.76 12.70 -8.74
N ILE A 227 21.82 11.91 -8.19
CA ILE A 227 21.75 10.45 -8.41
C ILE A 227 21.04 10.12 -9.73
N TYR A 228 19.94 10.80 -10.03
CA TYR A 228 19.13 10.59 -11.23
C TYR A 228 18.83 11.93 -11.92
N PRO A 229 19.76 12.45 -12.75
CA PRO A 229 19.66 13.79 -13.33
C PRO A 229 18.41 14.06 -14.19
N GLN A 230 17.89 13.03 -14.86
CA GLN A 230 16.71 13.14 -15.73
C GLN A 230 15.39 12.90 -15.00
N PHE A 231 15.38 12.77 -13.67
CA PHE A 231 14.17 12.44 -12.91
C PHE A 231 13.10 13.55 -13.05
N SER A 232 12.21 13.37 -14.02
CA SER A 232 11.23 14.38 -14.42
C SER A 232 10.25 14.77 -13.30
N ASP A 233 9.88 13.84 -12.44
CA ASP A 233 8.98 14.12 -11.31
C ASP A 233 9.65 15.08 -10.30
N VAL A 234 10.92 14.88 -9.99
CA VAL A 234 11.69 15.79 -9.13
C VAL A 234 11.81 17.17 -9.78
N GLN A 235 12.19 17.22 -11.04
CA GLN A 235 12.30 18.49 -11.79
C GLN A 235 10.96 19.25 -11.80
N TYR A 236 9.86 18.55 -11.98
CA TYR A 236 8.52 19.14 -11.92
C TYR A 236 8.22 19.80 -10.57
N TYR A 237 8.45 19.10 -9.45
CA TYR A 237 8.21 19.67 -8.11
C TYR A 237 9.18 20.81 -7.79
N LYS A 238 10.43 20.72 -8.24
CA LYS A 238 11.41 21.80 -8.15
C LYS A 238 10.92 23.05 -8.89
N ALA A 239 10.43 22.90 -10.12
CA ALA A 239 9.83 24.00 -10.90
C ALA A 239 8.64 24.63 -10.14
N LYS A 240 7.74 23.82 -9.59
CA LYS A 240 6.61 24.32 -8.78
C LYS A 240 7.05 25.14 -7.57
N ILE A 241 8.11 24.75 -6.90
CA ILE A 241 8.68 25.52 -5.78
C ILE A 241 9.22 26.86 -6.27
N LEU A 242 9.98 26.86 -7.35
CA LEU A 242 10.55 28.10 -7.91
C LEU A 242 9.48 29.11 -8.30
N TYR A 243 8.36 28.66 -8.89
CA TYR A 243 7.21 29.54 -9.13
C TYR A 243 6.65 30.12 -7.82
N LYS A 244 6.55 29.33 -6.77
CA LYS A 244 6.05 29.79 -5.44
C LYS A 244 7.02 30.79 -4.77
N LEU A 245 8.32 30.65 -5.03
CA LEU A 245 9.36 31.55 -4.54
C LEU A 245 9.56 32.81 -5.40
N GLY A 246 8.69 33.06 -6.39
CA GLY A 246 8.75 34.25 -7.26
C GLY A 246 9.88 34.21 -8.28
N LYS A 247 10.36 33.02 -8.65
CA LYS A 247 11.40 32.78 -9.65
C LYS A 247 10.85 32.13 -10.94
N PRO A 248 9.89 32.79 -11.64
CA PRO A 248 9.15 32.14 -12.73
C PRO A 248 10.04 31.74 -13.92
N ASN A 249 11.07 32.49 -14.23
CA ASN A 249 11.95 32.19 -15.37
C ASN A 249 12.77 30.89 -15.10
N GLU A 250 13.31 30.76 -13.91
CA GLU A 250 14.01 29.53 -13.49
C GLU A 250 13.04 28.34 -13.46
N GLY A 251 11.84 28.53 -12.87
CA GLY A 251 10.80 27.53 -12.83
C GLY A 251 10.37 27.05 -14.22
N GLN A 252 10.22 27.97 -15.18
CA GLN A 252 9.85 27.64 -16.56
C GLN A 252 10.94 26.83 -17.27
N SER A 253 12.22 27.19 -17.08
CA SER A 253 13.35 26.44 -17.67
C SER A 253 13.33 24.99 -17.15
N ILE A 254 13.27 24.79 -15.83
CA ILE A 254 13.26 23.44 -15.22
C ILE A 254 12.00 22.66 -15.61
N TYR A 255 10.84 23.31 -15.71
CA TYR A 255 9.62 22.66 -16.18
C TYR A 255 9.74 22.13 -17.61
N LYS A 256 10.42 22.89 -18.49
CA LYS A 256 10.68 22.45 -19.87
C LYS A 256 11.55 21.21 -19.88
N ASP A 257 12.66 21.22 -19.11
CA ASP A 257 13.54 20.06 -18.99
C ASP A 257 12.80 18.84 -18.42
N ALA A 258 11.95 19.05 -17.39
CA ALA A 258 11.11 18.01 -16.82
C ALA A 258 10.18 17.38 -17.86
N LYS A 259 9.53 18.20 -18.70
CA LYS A 259 8.63 17.71 -19.76
C LYS A 259 9.38 16.90 -20.81
N GLU A 260 10.54 17.39 -21.26
CA GLU A 260 11.38 16.69 -22.22
C GLU A 260 11.89 15.35 -21.68
N ASN A 261 12.25 15.29 -20.41
CA ASN A 261 12.68 14.07 -19.76
C ASN A 261 11.51 13.09 -19.57
N ALA A 262 10.34 13.58 -19.20
CA ALA A 262 9.14 12.77 -19.10
C ALA A 262 8.73 12.13 -20.43
N ASP A 263 8.81 12.89 -21.53
CA ASP A 263 8.52 12.40 -22.89
C ASP A 263 9.49 11.30 -23.34
N LYS A 264 10.69 11.26 -22.75
CA LYS A 264 11.68 10.20 -22.93
C LYS A 264 11.51 9.04 -21.95
N GLY A 265 10.53 9.11 -21.05
CA GLY A 265 10.23 8.06 -20.06
C GLY A 265 11.04 8.16 -18.76
N TYR A 266 11.78 9.23 -18.54
CA TYR A 266 12.55 9.45 -17.30
C TYR A 266 11.63 9.92 -16.15
N SER A 267 10.91 9.02 -15.55
CA SER A 267 9.98 9.21 -14.43
C SER A 267 10.33 8.25 -13.30
N ILE A 268 9.44 8.07 -12.33
CA ILE A 268 9.56 6.98 -11.34
C ILE A 268 9.75 5.67 -12.09
N ASN A 269 10.88 5.01 -11.88
CA ASN A 269 11.36 3.86 -12.65
C ASN A 269 11.24 2.52 -11.87
N GLU A 270 10.32 2.46 -10.92
CA GLU A 270 10.01 1.24 -10.20
C GLU A 270 9.36 0.18 -11.11
N ASP A 271 9.74 -1.09 -10.96
CA ASP A 271 9.22 -2.22 -11.76
C ASP A 271 7.69 -2.29 -11.78
N ASN A 272 7.06 -1.89 -10.68
CA ASN A 272 5.61 -1.90 -10.55
C ASN A 272 4.92 -0.63 -11.08
N ALA A 273 5.67 0.40 -11.46
CA ALA A 273 5.12 1.66 -11.99
C ALA A 273 4.37 1.47 -13.32
N ILE A 274 4.66 0.40 -14.05
CA ILE A 274 3.93 0.02 -15.28
C ILE A 274 2.53 -0.51 -15.01
N TYR A 275 2.27 -1.02 -13.81
CA TYR A 275 0.97 -1.59 -13.42
C TYR A 275 0.16 -0.63 -12.57
N GLU A 276 0.83 0.11 -11.67
CA GLU A 276 0.18 1.01 -10.75
C GLU A 276 1.03 2.26 -10.52
N ARG A 277 0.38 3.40 -10.58
CA ARG A 277 1.05 4.68 -10.40
C ARG A 277 1.47 4.88 -8.94
N TYR A 278 2.71 5.29 -8.78
CA TYR A 278 3.23 5.65 -7.47
C TYR A 278 2.66 7.01 -6.99
N PRO A 279 2.50 7.21 -5.68
CA PRO A 279 2.12 8.50 -5.13
C PRO A 279 3.03 9.63 -5.63
N TYR A 280 2.46 10.81 -5.85
CA TYR A 280 3.16 12.01 -6.37
C TYR A 280 3.80 11.87 -7.77
N GLN A 281 3.71 10.73 -8.40
CA GLN A 281 4.14 10.58 -9.80
C GLN A 281 3.33 11.52 -10.71
N VAL A 282 4.02 12.35 -11.47
CA VAL A 282 3.41 13.39 -12.28
C VAL A 282 2.56 12.81 -13.42
N ARG A 283 1.39 13.40 -13.64
CA ARG A 283 0.55 13.10 -14.81
C ARG A 283 0.84 14.14 -15.89
N TRP A 284 1.68 13.75 -16.81
CA TRP A 284 1.95 14.57 -17.97
C TRP A 284 0.77 14.52 -18.94
N PRO A 285 0.37 15.68 -19.55
CA PRO A 285 -0.71 15.73 -20.53
C PRO A 285 -0.30 15.07 -21.86
#